data_fadde1ed7cbefc4170035a8cca754121
#
_entry.id   fadde1ed7cbefc4170035a8cca754121
#
_cell.length_a   1.000
_cell.length_b   1.000
_cell.length_c   1.000
_cell.angle_alpha   90.00
_cell.angle_beta   90.00
_cell.angle_gamma   90.00
#
_symmetry.space_group_name_H-M   'P 1'
#
loop_
_entity.id
_entity.type
_entity.pdbx_description
1 polymer ?
#
loop_
_entity_poly.entity_id
_entity_poly.type
_entity_poly.pdbx_seq_one_letter_code
_entity_poly.pdbx_strand_id
1 'polypeptide(L)'
;MLITNENCNLNCTYCYEIHKADRVMSLETAKRVLDSELADIDDDTIVEIELIGGEAFLAFSLIKNIVDYVDRRYRNKRIYYSCTTNGTLVHGEVQKWMSAHRTKFFCSLSLDGTPWMHNRNRPFKESGQGSFDSIDIDFFTKTWDPVNAKMTVSPETLKDMADGVKYVESRGLKALTTFATGIRWTRPESVSELIVQLRKLIEYYQDHPDLELCKLLSIDLDSIFVSPQKEFRYCGAGKSVHAYDAAGKRYPCQGFAPVTLGEEAENYIGCDFSGFSLPEDTPCAECRFLSICPTCYACNLSATGDIGRQAPEMCVFNRLCALASAKIQYDRVMRKETDRLSVEDQKTLKAISIIEDEIFSPHHKFLYELPLK
;
A
#
# COMPACT_ATOMS: atom_id res chain seq x y z
N MET A 1 -8.19 6.18 -10.56
CA MET A 1 -8.21 6.90 -9.27
C MET A 1 -8.62 8.35 -9.50
N LEU A 2 -9.50 8.91 -8.68
CA LEU A 2 -9.85 10.33 -8.69
C LEU A 2 -9.36 10.97 -7.40
N ILE A 3 -8.48 11.97 -7.49
CA ILE A 3 -8.07 12.80 -6.36
C ILE A 3 -9.18 13.82 -6.14
N THR A 4 -10.15 13.44 -5.30
CA THR A 4 -11.39 14.22 -5.09
C THR A 4 -11.13 15.55 -4.37
N ASN A 5 -10.11 15.58 -3.51
CA ASN A 5 -9.61 16.80 -2.89
C ASN A 5 -8.15 16.61 -2.47
N GLU A 6 -7.41 17.70 -2.31
CA GLU A 6 -6.00 17.69 -1.94
C GLU A 6 -5.75 18.13 -0.49
N ASN A 7 -6.81 18.41 0.27
CA ASN A 7 -6.70 18.78 1.69
C ASN A 7 -6.88 17.56 2.61
N CYS A 8 -6.37 17.67 3.82
CA CYS A 8 -6.52 16.66 4.86
C CYS A 8 -6.64 17.35 6.23
N ASN A 9 -7.46 16.80 7.09
CA ASN A 9 -7.60 17.25 8.47
C ASN A 9 -6.51 16.69 9.41
N LEU A 10 -5.68 15.75 8.93
CA LEU A 10 -4.51 15.23 9.66
C LEU A 10 -3.19 15.77 9.07
N ASN A 11 -2.15 15.72 9.90
CA ASN A 11 -0.78 16.07 9.54
C ASN A 11 0.15 14.88 9.85
N CYS A 12 -0.04 13.77 9.14
CA CYS A 12 0.74 12.55 9.37
C CYS A 12 2.24 12.80 9.15
N THR A 13 3.07 12.31 10.08
CA THR A 13 4.52 12.58 10.13
C THR A 13 5.29 12.04 8.92
N TYR A 14 4.74 11.06 8.22
CA TYR A 14 5.32 10.39 7.06
C TYR A 14 4.51 10.61 5.77
N CYS A 15 3.59 11.57 5.75
CA CYS A 15 2.71 11.75 4.59
C CYS A 15 3.52 12.10 3.33
N TYR A 16 3.36 11.28 2.28
CA TYR A 16 4.01 11.55 0.99
C TYR A 16 3.34 12.68 0.20
N GLU A 17 2.08 13.00 0.53
CA GLU A 17 1.35 14.15 -0.03
C GLU A 17 1.77 15.43 0.71
N ILE A 18 2.95 15.96 0.35
CA ILE A 18 3.55 17.09 1.04
C ILE A 18 3.10 18.46 0.48
N HIS A 19 2.48 18.48 -0.70
CA HIS A 19 2.00 19.69 -1.38
C HIS A 19 0.47 19.84 -1.31
N LYS A 20 -0.10 19.58 -0.12
CA LYS A 20 -1.55 19.70 0.09
C LYS A 20 -2.05 21.12 -0.17
N ALA A 21 -3.23 21.24 -0.80
CA ALA A 21 -3.87 22.49 -1.12
C ALA A 21 -5.39 22.39 -0.99
N ASP A 22 -6.07 23.53 -0.89
CA ASP A 22 -7.54 23.59 -0.87
C ASP A 22 -8.12 23.49 -2.30
N ARG A 23 -7.78 22.40 -2.99
CA ARG A 23 -8.32 22.11 -4.31
C ARG A 23 -9.26 20.91 -4.22
N VAL A 24 -10.47 21.08 -4.72
CA VAL A 24 -11.51 20.04 -4.78
C VAL A 24 -11.89 19.85 -6.24
N MET A 25 -11.99 18.60 -6.67
CA MET A 25 -12.46 18.25 -8.03
C MET A 25 -13.93 18.67 -8.19
N SER A 26 -14.27 19.27 -9.34
CA SER A 26 -15.67 19.52 -9.65
C SER A 26 -16.37 18.23 -10.12
N LEU A 27 -17.69 18.14 -9.92
CA LEU A 27 -18.47 17.01 -10.45
C LEU A 27 -18.40 16.93 -11.98
N GLU A 28 -18.34 18.05 -12.67
CA GLU A 28 -18.19 18.12 -14.12
C GLU A 28 -16.84 17.57 -14.56
N THR A 29 -15.76 17.88 -13.84
CA THR A 29 -14.44 17.29 -14.09
C THR A 29 -14.46 15.79 -13.89
N ALA A 30 -15.04 15.32 -12.75
CA ALA A 30 -15.16 13.90 -12.48
C ALA A 30 -15.94 13.15 -13.57
N LYS A 31 -17.08 13.69 -14.02
CA LYS A 31 -17.88 13.12 -15.11
C LYS A 31 -17.08 13.03 -16.40
N ARG A 32 -16.43 14.12 -16.83
CA ARG A 32 -15.63 14.16 -18.06
C ARG A 32 -14.51 13.10 -18.05
N VAL A 33 -13.81 12.96 -16.92
CA VAL A 33 -12.76 11.95 -16.74
C VAL A 33 -13.36 10.54 -16.82
N LEU A 34 -14.41 10.28 -16.07
CA LEU A 34 -15.05 8.96 -16.03
C LEU A 34 -15.67 8.57 -17.36
N ASP A 35 -16.29 9.51 -18.06
CA ASP A 35 -16.84 9.25 -19.40
C ASP A 35 -15.73 8.91 -20.40
N SER A 36 -14.58 9.57 -20.31
CA SER A 36 -13.41 9.25 -21.15
C SER A 36 -12.82 7.88 -20.83
N GLU A 37 -12.66 7.53 -19.54
CA GLU A 37 -12.05 6.28 -19.13
C GLU A 37 -12.96 5.06 -19.32
N LEU A 38 -14.28 5.24 -19.19
CA LEU A 38 -15.24 4.14 -19.26
C LEU A 38 -15.84 3.91 -20.65
N ALA A 39 -15.60 4.82 -21.63
CA ALA A 39 -16.23 4.75 -22.95
C ALA A 39 -15.95 3.45 -23.69
N ASP A 40 -14.68 3.04 -23.72
CA ASP A 40 -14.20 1.92 -24.53
C ASP A 40 -13.94 0.64 -23.71
N ILE A 41 -14.34 0.62 -22.43
CA ILE A 41 -14.20 -0.57 -21.59
C ILE A 41 -15.36 -1.52 -21.85
N ASP A 42 -15.07 -2.79 -22.10
CA ASP A 42 -16.09 -3.83 -22.25
C ASP A 42 -16.92 -3.99 -20.96
N ASP A 43 -18.23 -4.28 -21.13
CA ASP A 43 -19.17 -4.38 -20.01
C ASP A 43 -18.81 -5.51 -19.01
N ASP A 44 -18.11 -6.57 -19.46
CA ASP A 44 -17.66 -7.67 -18.61
C ASP A 44 -16.37 -7.37 -17.84
N THR A 45 -15.66 -6.30 -18.19
CA THR A 45 -14.44 -5.89 -17.50
C THR A 45 -14.78 -5.34 -16.12
N ILE A 46 -14.08 -5.85 -15.10
CA ILE A 46 -14.20 -5.34 -13.73
C ILE A 46 -13.39 -4.05 -13.60
N VAL A 47 -14.05 -2.96 -13.26
CA VAL A 47 -13.42 -1.65 -13.09
C VAL A 47 -13.48 -1.21 -11.62
N GLU A 48 -12.35 -0.83 -11.09
CA GLU A 48 -12.25 -0.16 -9.80
C GLU A 48 -12.15 1.36 -9.98
N ILE A 49 -13.06 2.09 -9.34
CA ILE A 49 -12.95 3.55 -9.21
C ILE A 49 -12.50 3.86 -7.78
N GLU A 50 -11.22 4.15 -7.62
CA GLU A 50 -10.68 4.55 -6.32
C GLU A 50 -10.85 6.06 -6.13
N LEU A 51 -11.55 6.44 -5.04
CA LEU A 51 -11.81 7.82 -4.64
C LEU A 51 -10.85 8.18 -3.51
N ILE A 52 -9.86 9.00 -3.83
CA ILE A 52 -8.76 9.35 -2.93
C ILE A 52 -8.67 10.86 -2.75
N GLY A 53 -7.73 11.28 -1.93
CA GLY A 53 -7.39 12.66 -1.66
C GLY A 53 -6.47 12.74 -0.45
N GLY A 54 -6.24 13.91 0.09
CA GLY A 54 -5.63 14.02 1.42
C GLY A 54 -6.47 13.28 2.46
N GLU A 55 -7.75 13.65 2.57
CA GLU A 55 -8.81 12.83 3.19
C GLU A 55 -10.05 12.88 2.30
N ALA A 56 -10.40 11.74 1.72
CA ALA A 56 -11.48 11.65 0.72
C ALA A 56 -12.84 12.17 1.25
N PHE A 57 -13.17 11.89 2.52
CA PHE A 57 -14.46 12.28 3.11
C PHE A 57 -14.61 13.76 3.45
N LEU A 58 -13.56 14.59 3.30
CA LEU A 58 -13.75 16.04 3.23
C LEU A 58 -14.58 16.47 2.01
N ALA A 59 -14.57 15.66 0.95
CA ALA A 59 -15.39 15.86 -0.26
C ALA A 59 -16.58 14.88 -0.33
N PHE A 60 -17.20 14.51 0.79
CA PHE A 60 -18.23 13.47 0.88
C PHE A 60 -19.40 13.70 -0.10
N SER A 61 -19.89 14.94 -0.22
CA SER A 61 -20.95 15.26 -1.18
C SER A 61 -20.56 14.98 -2.64
N LEU A 62 -19.30 15.22 -3.00
CA LEU A 62 -18.79 14.89 -4.33
C LEU A 62 -18.72 13.38 -4.53
N ILE A 63 -18.25 12.62 -3.53
CA ILE A 63 -18.20 11.15 -3.56
C ILE A 63 -19.60 10.59 -3.84
N LYS A 64 -20.63 11.02 -3.10
CA LYS A 64 -22.00 10.60 -3.33
C LYS A 64 -22.45 10.86 -4.78
N ASN A 65 -22.21 12.08 -5.26
CA ASN A 65 -22.63 12.48 -6.59
C ASN A 65 -21.90 11.70 -7.70
N ILE A 66 -20.61 11.35 -7.51
CA ILE A 66 -19.85 10.51 -8.44
C ILE A 66 -20.45 9.11 -8.49
N VAL A 67 -20.66 8.47 -7.34
CA VAL A 67 -21.26 7.12 -7.27
C VAL A 67 -22.65 7.11 -7.91
N ASP A 68 -23.51 8.07 -7.58
CA ASP A 68 -24.84 8.21 -8.17
C ASP A 68 -24.80 8.44 -9.69
N TYR A 69 -23.84 9.20 -10.18
CA TYR A 69 -23.67 9.43 -11.61
C TYR A 69 -23.27 8.15 -12.35
N VAL A 70 -22.23 7.48 -11.86
CA VAL A 70 -21.70 6.27 -12.48
C VAL A 70 -22.73 5.14 -12.45
N ASP A 71 -23.37 4.90 -11.31
CA ASP A 71 -24.39 3.85 -11.16
C ASP A 71 -25.62 4.07 -12.07
N ARG A 72 -25.95 5.33 -12.39
CA ARG A 72 -27.03 5.65 -13.34
C ARG A 72 -26.58 5.54 -14.79
N ARG A 73 -25.37 6.00 -15.11
CA ARG A 73 -24.88 6.14 -16.47
C ARG A 73 -24.34 4.84 -17.04
N TYR A 74 -23.71 4.00 -16.19
CA TYR A 74 -22.98 2.80 -16.58
C TYR A 74 -23.54 1.53 -15.92
N ARG A 75 -24.86 1.38 -15.92
CA ARG A 75 -25.59 0.27 -15.24
C ARG A 75 -25.17 -1.12 -15.69
N ASN A 76 -24.69 -1.27 -16.93
CA ASN A 76 -24.31 -2.55 -17.52
C ASN A 76 -22.84 -2.92 -17.21
N LYS A 77 -22.03 -1.95 -16.74
CA LYS A 77 -20.63 -2.21 -16.43
C LYS A 77 -20.43 -2.74 -15.03
N ARG A 78 -19.41 -3.58 -14.86
CA ARG A 78 -19.04 -4.19 -13.57
C ARG A 78 -18.11 -3.25 -12.80
N ILE A 79 -18.70 -2.25 -12.13
CA ILE A 79 -17.95 -1.20 -11.43
C ILE A 79 -18.10 -1.38 -9.93
N TYR A 80 -16.99 -1.26 -9.20
CA TYR A 80 -16.97 -1.08 -7.76
C TYR A 80 -16.11 0.14 -7.39
N TYR A 81 -16.32 0.63 -6.18
CA TYR A 81 -15.63 1.80 -5.66
C TYR A 81 -14.77 1.42 -4.48
N SER A 82 -13.64 2.07 -4.36
CA SER A 82 -12.80 1.95 -3.18
C SER A 82 -12.34 3.32 -2.68
N CYS A 83 -12.03 3.38 -1.40
CA CYS A 83 -11.35 4.52 -0.82
C CYS A 83 -10.43 4.08 0.33
N THR A 84 -9.52 4.96 0.68
CA THR A 84 -8.78 4.87 1.93
C THR A 84 -9.09 6.11 2.75
N THR A 85 -9.47 5.93 4.01
CA THR A 85 -9.79 7.05 4.91
C THR A 85 -9.00 6.97 6.21
N ASN A 86 -8.74 8.12 6.82
CA ASN A 86 -8.21 8.19 8.17
C ASN A 86 -9.29 7.88 9.24
N GLY A 87 -10.55 7.73 8.86
CA GLY A 87 -11.67 7.34 9.70
C GLY A 87 -12.28 8.43 10.57
N THR A 88 -11.61 9.57 10.75
CA THR A 88 -12.05 10.63 11.69
C THR A 88 -13.32 11.35 11.29
N LEU A 89 -13.74 11.25 10.02
CA LEU A 89 -14.95 11.84 9.48
C LEU A 89 -16.05 10.80 9.22
N VAL A 90 -15.79 9.53 9.53
CA VAL A 90 -16.73 8.44 9.26
C VAL A 90 -17.69 8.29 10.42
N HIS A 91 -18.69 9.19 10.47
CA HIS A 91 -19.74 9.24 11.49
C HIS A 91 -21.09 9.60 10.86
N GLY A 92 -22.18 9.30 11.57
CA GLY A 92 -23.51 9.78 11.27
C GLY A 92 -24.00 9.50 9.84
N GLU A 93 -24.11 10.55 9.00
CA GLU A 93 -24.58 10.42 7.61
C GLU A 93 -23.60 9.61 6.75
N VAL A 94 -22.28 9.78 6.96
CA VAL A 94 -21.25 9.03 6.23
C VAL A 94 -21.41 7.53 6.48
N GLN A 95 -21.53 7.11 7.74
CA GLN A 95 -21.74 5.70 8.10
C GLN A 95 -23.03 5.13 7.49
N LYS A 96 -24.13 5.88 7.54
CA LYS A 96 -25.40 5.45 6.94
C LYS A 96 -25.27 5.22 5.45
N TRP A 97 -24.61 6.15 4.75
CA TRP A 97 -24.41 6.04 3.32
C TRP A 97 -23.46 4.88 2.96
N MET A 98 -22.33 4.72 3.66
CA MET A 98 -21.39 3.62 3.46
C MET A 98 -22.06 2.27 3.68
N SER A 99 -22.85 2.11 4.75
CA SER A 99 -23.61 0.90 5.04
C SER A 99 -24.60 0.55 3.92
N ALA A 100 -25.27 1.55 3.35
CA ALA A 100 -26.21 1.35 2.24
C ALA A 100 -25.50 0.92 0.94
N HIS A 101 -24.22 1.31 0.76
CA HIS A 101 -23.44 1.02 -0.44
C HIS A 101 -22.38 -0.08 -0.25
N ARG A 102 -22.36 -0.77 0.91
CA ARG A 102 -21.28 -1.70 1.31
C ARG A 102 -20.98 -2.83 0.34
N THR A 103 -21.88 -3.17 -0.57
CA THR A 103 -21.69 -4.23 -1.58
C THR A 103 -20.91 -3.77 -2.82
N LYS A 104 -20.79 -2.46 -3.01
CA LYS A 104 -20.10 -1.85 -4.15
C LYS A 104 -19.02 -0.86 -3.73
N PHE A 105 -19.08 -0.32 -2.52
CA PHE A 105 -18.15 0.66 -1.98
C PHE A 105 -17.36 0.03 -0.84
N PHE A 106 -16.06 -0.13 -1.05
CA PHE A 106 -15.15 -0.75 -0.10
C PHE A 106 -14.22 0.31 0.50
N CYS A 107 -14.00 0.25 1.80
CA CYS A 107 -13.17 1.23 2.48
C CYS A 107 -12.05 0.57 3.28
N SER A 108 -10.82 1.00 3.03
CA SER A 108 -9.68 0.65 3.88
C SER A 108 -9.50 1.74 4.95
N LEU A 109 -9.35 1.30 6.21
CA LEU A 109 -9.09 2.20 7.31
C LEU A 109 -7.58 2.44 7.47
N SER A 110 -7.16 3.70 7.57
CA SER A 110 -5.80 4.04 7.97
C SER A 110 -5.66 3.92 9.48
N LEU A 111 -4.99 2.88 9.96
CA LEU A 111 -4.79 2.62 11.39
C LEU A 111 -3.37 2.11 11.66
N ASP A 112 -2.56 2.91 12.34
CA ASP A 112 -1.14 2.63 12.55
C ASP A 112 -0.87 1.88 13.86
N GLY A 113 -1.47 0.70 14.01
CA GLY A 113 -1.20 -0.15 15.18
C GLY A 113 -1.92 0.33 16.44
N THR A 114 -1.19 0.34 17.57
CA THR A 114 -1.72 0.74 18.89
C THR A 114 -2.13 2.22 18.92
N PRO A 115 -2.99 2.65 19.86
CA PRO A 115 -3.36 4.07 20.03
C PRO A 115 -2.14 4.99 20.11
N TRP A 116 -1.07 4.56 20.80
CA TRP A 116 0.16 5.33 20.90
C TRP A 116 0.84 5.50 19.54
N MET A 117 1.02 4.42 18.78
CA MET A 117 1.64 4.47 17.44
C MET A 117 0.83 5.35 16.49
N HIS A 118 -0.50 5.17 16.50
CA HIS A 118 -1.40 5.95 15.66
C HIS A 118 -1.32 7.44 15.99
N ASN A 119 -1.47 7.80 17.24
CA ASN A 119 -1.44 9.20 17.69
C ASN A 119 -0.09 9.87 17.44
N ARG A 120 1.01 9.12 17.55
CA ARG A 120 2.35 9.60 17.22
C ARG A 120 2.49 9.92 15.74
N ASN A 121 1.91 9.08 14.88
CA ASN A 121 2.06 9.18 13.44
C ASN A 121 1.03 10.11 12.78
N ARG A 122 -0.20 10.18 13.32
CA ARG A 122 -1.36 10.81 12.67
C ARG A 122 -2.04 11.85 13.56
N PRO A 123 -1.36 12.95 13.91
CA PRO A 123 -1.99 14.03 14.66
C PRO A 123 -2.95 14.83 13.79
N PHE A 124 -3.96 15.44 14.42
CA PHE A 124 -4.78 16.45 13.79
C PHE A 124 -3.95 17.67 13.36
N LYS A 125 -4.22 18.19 12.14
CA LYS A 125 -3.49 19.32 11.55
C LYS A 125 -3.61 20.57 12.40
N GLU A 126 -4.79 20.88 12.93
CA GLU A 126 -5.04 22.12 13.67
C GLU A 126 -4.58 22.04 15.13
N SER A 127 -4.90 20.94 15.82
CA SER A 127 -4.67 20.85 17.27
C SER A 127 -3.34 20.18 17.63
N GLY A 128 -2.75 19.40 16.71
CA GLY A 128 -1.62 18.51 17.01
C GLY A 128 -1.95 17.32 17.91
N GLN A 129 -3.22 17.18 18.34
CA GLN A 129 -3.66 16.06 19.17
C GLN A 129 -3.75 14.75 18.36
N GLY A 130 -3.61 13.62 19.03
CA GLY A 130 -3.78 12.32 18.38
C GLY A 130 -5.20 12.11 17.87
N SER A 131 -5.35 11.40 16.77
CA SER A 131 -6.64 11.21 16.09
C SER A 131 -7.31 9.85 16.37
N PHE A 132 -6.65 8.95 17.11
CA PHE A 132 -7.13 7.58 17.33
C PHE A 132 -8.54 7.51 17.91
N ASP A 133 -8.83 8.29 18.96
CA ASP A 133 -10.12 8.25 19.66
C ASP A 133 -11.30 8.80 18.83
N SER A 134 -11.00 9.42 17.69
CA SER A 134 -12.01 9.90 16.73
C SER A 134 -12.41 8.84 15.69
N ILE A 135 -11.86 7.63 15.77
CA ILE A 135 -12.11 6.54 14.82
C ILE A 135 -13.08 5.54 15.41
N ASP A 136 -14.23 5.34 14.76
CA ASP A 136 -15.16 4.25 15.08
C ASP A 136 -14.74 2.95 14.38
N ILE A 137 -13.76 2.24 14.96
CA ILE A 137 -13.23 0.98 14.39
C ILE A 137 -14.35 -0.07 14.28
N ASP A 138 -15.25 -0.13 15.24
CA ASP A 138 -16.34 -1.10 15.27
C ASP A 138 -17.30 -0.93 14.10
N PHE A 139 -17.49 0.29 13.60
CA PHE A 139 -18.28 0.52 12.40
C PHE A 139 -17.70 -0.21 11.19
N PHE A 140 -16.37 -0.12 10.99
CA PHE A 140 -15.71 -0.76 9.86
C PHE A 140 -15.81 -2.28 9.92
N THR A 141 -15.52 -2.89 11.07
CA THR A 141 -15.55 -4.35 11.24
C THR A 141 -16.96 -4.92 11.16
N LYS A 142 -17.99 -4.15 11.53
CA LYS A 142 -19.40 -4.56 11.37
C LYS A 142 -19.95 -4.35 9.96
N THR A 143 -19.31 -3.47 9.16
CA THR A 143 -19.81 -3.15 7.81
C THR A 143 -19.20 -4.07 6.75
N TRP A 144 -17.93 -4.43 6.89
CA TRP A 144 -17.20 -5.33 5.98
C TRP A 144 -16.46 -6.41 6.77
N ASP A 145 -16.38 -7.61 6.17
CA ASP A 145 -15.61 -8.73 6.71
C ASP A 145 -14.98 -9.51 5.54
N PRO A 146 -13.66 -9.54 5.41
CA PRO A 146 -12.66 -8.78 6.19
C PRO A 146 -12.58 -7.30 5.80
N VAL A 147 -12.11 -6.46 6.71
CA VAL A 147 -11.75 -5.07 6.43
C VAL A 147 -10.25 -4.84 6.62
N ASN A 148 -9.67 -4.11 5.67
CA ASN A 148 -8.24 -3.81 5.67
C ASN A 148 -7.93 -2.58 6.52
N ALA A 149 -6.94 -2.72 7.41
CA ALA A 149 -6.28 -1.59 8.07
C ALA A 149 -4.93 -1.32 7.38
N LYS A 150 -4.82 -0.18 6.69
CA LYS A 150 -3.53 0.31 6.18
C LYS A 150 -2.71 0.84 7.37
N MET A 151 -1.78 0.01 7.82
CA MET A 151 -0.87 0.30 8.93
C MET A 151 0.48 0.75 8.36
N THR A 152 0.83 2.01 8.58
CA THR A 152 2.13 2.54 8.15
C THR A 152 3.07 2.62 9.34
N VAL A 153 4.22 1.96 9.23
CA VAL A 153 5.29 1.99 10.23
C VAL A 153 6.25 3.13 9.87
N SER A 154 6.48 4.03 10.80
CA SER A 154 7.47 5.11 10.71
C SER A 154 8.75 4.74 11.45
N PRO A 155 9.87 5.48 11.27
CA PRO A 155 11.08 5.25 12.05
C PRO A 155 10.87 5.31 13.57
N GLU A 156 9.94 6.14 14.05
CA GLU A 156 9.65 6.27 15.49
C GLU A 156 8.82 5.11 16.04
N THR A 157 8.02 4.44 15.19
CA THR A 157 7.12 3.36 15.60
C THR A 157 7.63 1.96 15.23
N LEU A 158 8.77 1.86 14.54
CA LEU A 158 9.33 0.58 14.09
C LEU A 158 9.55 -0.40 15.25
N LYS A 159 10.07 0.07 16.36
CA LYS A 159 10.34 -0.75 17.55
C LYS A 159 9.10 -1.42 18.17
N ASP A 160 7.90 -0.93 17.82
CA ASP A 160 6.61 -1.41 18.33
C ASP A 160 5.76 -2.07 17.22
N MET A 161 6.35 -2.31 16.03
CA MET A 161 5.63 -2.80 14.84
C MET A 161 4.85 -4.10 15.11
N ALA A 162 5.46 -5.07 15.79
CA ALA A 162 4.80 -6.35 16.07
C ALA A 162 3.59 -6.18 17.00
N ASP A 163 3.70 -5.34 18.01
CA ASP A 163 2.59 -5.05 18.93
C ASP A 163 1.48 -4.28 18.21
N GLY A 164 1.85 -3.42 17.24
CA GLY A 164 0.90 -2.74 16.37
C GLY A 164 0.11 -3.71 15.49
N VAL A 165 0.76 -4.69 14.86
CA VAL A 165 0.10 -5.72 14.05
C VAL A 165 -0.86 -6.53 14.90
N LYS A 166 -0.40 -7.04 16.05
CA LYS A 166 -1.23 -7.80 16.99
C LYS A 166 -2.46 -7.01 17.44
N TYR A 167 -2.27 -5.72 17.73
CA TYR A 167 -3.37 -4.85 18.12
C TYR A 167 -4.42 -4.72 17.01
N VAL A 168 -3.99 -4.43 15.78
CA VAL A 168 -4.89 -4.31 14.61
C VAL A 168 -5.69 -5.60 14.41
N GLU A 169 -5.03 -6.75 14.46
CA GLU A 169 -5.69 -8.05 14.29
C GLU A 169 -6.64 -8.38 15.45
N SER A 170 -6.28 -8.02 16.69
CA SER A 170 -7.16 -8.18 17.85
C SER A 170 -8.46 -7.37 17.76
N ARG A 171 -8.48 -6.33 16.90
CA ARG A 171 -9.67 -5.53 16.62
C ARG A 171 -10.50 -6.09 15.45
N GLY A 172 -10.17 -7.27 14.92
CA GLY A 172 -10.86 -7.90 13.79
C GLY A 172 -10.52 -7.28 12.43
N LEU A 173 -9.39 -6.60 12.30
CA LEU A 173 -8.93 -5.97 11.08
C LEU A 173 -7.77 -6.77 10.46
N LYS A 174 -7.68 -6.79 9.13
CA LYS A 174 -6.51 -7.35 8.44
C LYS A 174 -5.41 -6.30 8.35
N ALA A 175 -4.23 -6.58 8.93
CA ALA A 175 -3.11 -5.64 8.95
C ALA A 175 -2.39 -5.59 7.59
N LEU A 176 -2.68 -4.58 6.78
CA LEU A 176 -1.91 -4.23 5.59
C LEU A 176 -0.72 -3.34 5.98
N THR A 177 0.27 -3.97 6.63
CA THR A 177 1.44 -3.27 7.16
C THR A 177 2.40 -2.90 6.04
N THR A 178 2.85 -1.65 6.03
CA THR A 178 3.85 -1.11 5.10
C THR A 178 4.80 -0.18 5.84
N PHE A 179 5.99 0.02 5.30
CA PHE A 179 6.91 1.04 5.80
C PHE A 179 6.57 2.39 5.18
N ALA A 180 6.78 3.46 5.95
CA ALA A 180 6.64 4.81 5.44
C ALA A 180 7.58 5.05 4.26
N THR A 181 7.04 5.55 3.16
CA THR A 181 7.73 5.80 1.90
C THR A 181 7.82 7.30 1.63
N GLY A 182 8.79 7.72 0.82
CA GLY A 182 9.05 9.14 0.58
C GLY A 182 9.81 9.83 1.72
N ILE A 183 10.20 9.10 2.76
CA ILE A 183 11.08 9.54 3.85
C ILE A 183 12.35 8.70 3.88
N ARG A 184 13.42 9.23 4.48
CA ARG A 184 14.68 8.51 4.65
C ARG A 184 14.70 7.74 5.98
N TRP A 185 15.13 6.49 5.94
CA TRP A 185 15.31 5.63 7.11
C TRP A 185 16.76 5.72 7.57
N THR A 186 17.14 6.88 8.11
CA THR A 186 18.54 7.22 8.42
C THR A 186 19.02 6.75 9.79
N ARG A 187 18.12 6.23 10.64
CA ARG A 187 18.50 5.71 11.96
C ARG A 187 19.32 4.42 11.80
N PRO A 188 20.56 4.37 12.32
CA PRO A 188 21.42 3.19 12.17
C PRO A 188 20.81 1.90 12.74
N GLU A 189 20.01 2.02 13.82
CA GLU A 189 19.34 0.92 14.48
C GLU A 189 18.14 0.35 13.75
N SER A 190 17.63 1.01 12.69
CA SER A 190 16.39 0.58 12.01
C SER A 190 16.44 -0.85 11.50
N VAL A 191 17.60 -1.31 11.00
CA VAL A 191 17.75 -2.70 10.50
C VAL A 191 17.66 -3.70 11.65
N SER A 192 18.37 -3.45 12.77
CA SER A 192 18.35 -4.34 13.94
C SER A 192 16.97 -4.33 14.61
N GLU A 193 16.32 -3.17 14.73
CA GLU A 193 14.95 -3.07 15.22
C GLU A 193 13.99 -3.89 14.35
N LEU A 194 14.07 -3.76 13.00
CA LEU A 194 13.24 -4.53 12.09
C LEU A 194 13.43 -6.04 12.26
N ILE A 195 14.66 -6.52 12.38
CA ILE A 195 14.95 -7.94 12.60
C ILE A 195 14.26 -8.43 13.90
N VAL A 196 14.34 -7.66 14.98
CA VAL A 196 13.68 -8.01 16.25
C VAL A 196 12.16 -8.07 16.08
N GLN A 197 11.57 -7.09 15.36
CA GLN A 197 10.13 -7.05 15.16
C GLN A 197 9.63 -8.18 14.26
N LEU A 198 10.36 -8.51 13.19
CA LEU A 198 10.03 -9.64 12.33
C LEU A 198 10.09 -10.98 13.09
N ARG A 199 11.08 -11.18 13.98
CA ARG A 199 11.14 -12.37 14.85
C ARG A 199 9.93 -12.48 15.76
N LYS A 200 9.52 -11.37 16.41
CA LYS A 200 8.31 -11.34 17.24
C LYS A 200 7.04 -11.69 16.45
N LEU A 201 6.95 -11.25 15.18
CA LEU A 201 5.83 -11.60 14.30
C LEU A 201 5.86 -13.07 13.89
N ILE A 202 7.04 -13.62 13.58
CA ILE A 202 7.18 -15.06 13.28
C ILE A 202 6.71 -15.89 14.47
N GLU A 203 7.21 -15.61 15.68
CA GLU A 203 6.80 -16.28 16.91
C GLU A 203 5.28 -16.17 17.12
N TYR A 204 4.72 -14.99 16.97
CA TYR A 204 3.28 -14.76 17.11
C TYR A 204 2.45 -15.63 16.16
N TYR A 205 2.81 -15.69 14.86
CA TYR A 205 2.08 -16.51 13.89
C TYR A 205 2.41 -18.01 13.98
N GLN A 206 3.51 -18.40 14.62
CA GLN A 206 3.77 -19.79 14.98
C GLN A 206 2.86 -20.27 16.10
N ASP A 207 2.55 -19.40 17.07
CA ASP A 207 1.61 -19.67 18.16
C ASP A 207 0.14 -19.58 17.73
N HIS A 208 -0.13 -18.90 16.59
CA HIS A 208 -1.47 -18.69 16.03
C HIS A 208 -1.52 -19.13 14.56
N PRO A 209 -1.41 -20.42 14.26
CA PRO A 209 -1.27 -20.92 12.87
C PRO A 209 -2.50 -20.67 11.99
N ASP A 210 -3.68 -20.51 12.58
CA ASP A 210 -4.94 -20.28 11.88
C ASP A 210 -5.11 -18.82 11.44
N LEU A 211 -4.32 -17.88 11.98
CA LEU A 211 -4.37 -16.48 11.56
C LEU A 211 -3.77 -16.29 10.16
N GLU A 212 -4.41 -15.46 9.39
CA GLU A 212 -3.85 -14.99 8.12
C GLU A 212 -2.63 -14.09 8.38
N LEU A 213 -1.55 -14.29 7.64
CA LEU A 213 -0.32 -13.50 7.82
C LEU A 213 -0.55 -12.04 7.45
N CYS A 214 0.02 -11.11 8.22
CA CYS A 214 0.09 -9.71 7.83
C CYS A 214 0.86 -9.54 6.50
N LYS A 215 0.65 -8.42 5.82
CA LYS A 215 1.20 -8.18 4.48
C LYS A 215 2.72 -8.36 4.38
N LEU A 216 3.48 -8.03 5.42
CA LEU A 216 4.94 -8.18 5.42
C LEU A 216 5.39 -9.65 5.36
N LEU A 217 4.58 -10.58 5.86
CA LEU A 217 4.88 -12.01 5.93
C LEU A 217 4.08 -12.86 4.93
N SER A 218 3.14 -12.25 4.19
CA SER A 218 2.30 -12.92 3.18
C SER A 218 2.78 -12.69 1.75
N ILE A 219 4.10 -12.59 1.55
CA ILE A 219 4.70 -12.42 0.22
C ILE A 219 4.44 -13.69 -0.59
N ASP A 220 3.95 -13.54 -1.82
CA ASP A 220 3.85 -14.64 -2.78
C ASP A 220 5.25 -15.02 -3.28
N LEU A 221 5.89 -15.97 -2.58
CA LEU A 221 7.25 -16.40 -2.87
C LEU A 221 7.35 -17.10 -4.22
N ASP A 222 6.29 -17.74 -4.68
CA ASP A 222 6.24 -18.46 -5.95
C ASP A 222 6.43 -17.53 -7.15
N SER A 223 6.13 -16.27 -6.99
CA SER A 223 6.40 -15.24 -8.02
C SER A 223 7.90 -15.12 -8.35
N ILE A 224 8.82 -15.66 -7.53
CA ILE A 224 10.27 -15.67 -7.82
C ILE A 224 10.63 -16.51 -9.05
N PHE A 225 9.76 -17.47 -9.44
CA PHE A 225 9.94 -18.26 -10.65
C PHE A 225 9.58 -17.49 -11.93
N VAL A 226 8.86 -16.40 -11.79
CA VAL A 226 8.56 -15.53 -12.92
C VAL A 226 9.81 -14.72 -13.21
N SER A 227 10.46 -14.99 -14.35
CA SER A 227 11.60 -14.18 -14.77
C SER A 227 11.16 -12.71 -14.83
N PRO A 228 11.82 -11.80 -14.09
CA PRO A 228 11.47 -10.39 -14.17
C PRO A 228 11.71 -9.95 -15.62
N GLN A 229 10.64 -9.58 -16.31
CA GLN A 229 10.75 -8.91 -17.60
C GLN A 229 11.34 -7.52 -17.33
N LYS A 230 12.16 -7.00 -18.22
CA LYS A 230 12.71 -5.63 -18.09
C LYS A 230 11.63 -4.57 -17.87
N GLU A 231 10.40 -4.90 -18.26
CA GLU A 231 9.18 -4.09 -18.09
C GLU A 231 8.37 -4.44 -16.84
N PHE A 232 8.91 -5.24 -15.92
CA PHE A 232 8.19 -5.65 -14.72
C PHE A 232 7.79 -4.46 -13.86
N ARG A 233 6.52 -4.48 -13.41
CA ARG A 233 5.96 -3.52 -12.46
C ARG A 233 5.22 -4.27 -11.37
N TYR A 234 5.53 -3.94 -10.13
CA TYR A 234 4.81 -4.50 -8.99
C TYR A 234 3.35 -4.00 -8.92
N CYS A 235 3.10 -2.77 -9.39
CA CYS A 235 1.75 -2.20 -9.48
C CYS A 235 1.46 -1.73 -10.91
N GLY A 236 0.20 -1.43 -11.20
CA GLY A 236 -0.25 -1.00 -12.51
C GLY A 236 0.01 0.47 -12.87
N ALA A 237 0.83 1.21 -12.11
CA ALA A 237 1.07 2.64 -12.30
C ALA A 237 1.50 2.97 -13.74
N GLY A 238 0.80 3.90 -14.37
CA GLY A 238 1.05 4.33 -15.76
C GLY A 238 0.74 3.28 -16.82
N LYS A 239 0.06 2.17 -16.48
CA LYS A 239 -0.37 1.14 -17.44
C LYS A 239 -1.85 0.82 -17.26
N SER A 240 -2.23 0.18 -16.15
CA SER A 240 -3.61 -0.16 -15.80
C SER A 240 -4.16 0.71 -14.66
N VAL A 241 -3.33 1.53 -14.06
CA VAL A 241 -3.69 2.48 -13.01
C VAL A 241 -3.36 3.88 -13.47
N HIS A 242 -4.36 4.77 -13.44
CA HIS A 242 -4.23 6.18 -13.70
C HIS A 242 -4.81 6.98 -12.54
N ALA A 243 -4.20 8.12 -12.20
CA ALA A 243 -4.75 9.07 -11.25
C ALA A 243 -5.07 10.39 -11.94
N TYR A 244 -6.16 11.03 -11.50
CA TYR A 244 -6.61 12.32 -12.03
C TYR A 244 -6.66 13.34 -10.91
N ASP A 245 -6.00 14.48 -11.08
CA ASP A 245 -6.05 15.60 -10.14
C ASP A 245 -7.38 16.37 -10.21
N ALA A 246 -7.52 17.38 -9.35
CA ALA A 246 -8.73 18.22 -9.30
C ALA A 246 -9.06 18.95 -10.62
N ALA A 247 -8.07 19.17 -11.49
CA ALA A 247 -8.26 19.74 -12.84
C ALA A 247 -8.59 18.68 -13.90
N GLY A 248 -8.48 17.40 -13.55
CA GLY A 248 -8.68 16.27 -14.47
C GLY A 248 -7.47 15.98 -15.35
N LYS A 249 -6.28 16.41 -14.96
CA LYS A 249 -5.03 15.99 -15.58
C LYS A 249 -4.67 14.58 -15.16
N ARG A 250 -4.23 13.74 -16.11
CA ARG A 250 -3.89 12.34 -15.88
C ARG A 250 -2.42 12.17 -15.47
N TYR A 251 -2.18 11.32 -14.47
CA TYR A 251 -0.86 10.92 -13.97
C TYR A 251 -0.76 9.40 -13.87
N PRO A 252 0.46 8.81 -13.84
CA PRO A 252 0.64 7.36 -13.70
C PRO A 252 0.01 6.77 -12.45
N CYS A 253 0.05 7.49 -11.33
CA CYS A 253 -0.68 7.22 -10.08
C CYS A 253 -0.66 8.50 -9.21
N GLN A 254 -1.33 8.46 -8.04
CA GLN A 254 -1.37 9.58 -7.10
C GLN A 254 0.02 10.06 -6.63
N GLY A 255 1.01 9.15 -6.59
CA GLY A 255 2.38 9.48 -6.21
C GLY A 255 3.13 10.37 -7.21
N PHE A 256 2.58 10.55 -8.43
CA PHE A 256 3.09 11.47 -9.46
C PHE A 256 2.22 12.73 -9.62
N ALA A 257 1.16 12.86 -8.83
CA ALA A 257 0.26 14.00 -8.90
C ALA A 257 0.80 15.22 -8.13
N PRO A 258 0.27 16.44 -8.38
CA PRO A 258 0.74 17.68 -7.74
C PRO A 258 0.70 17.66 -6.22
N VAL A 259 -0.25 16.95 -5.61
CA VAL A 259 -0.33 16.81 -4.14
C VAL A 259 0.91 16.13 -3.54
N THR A 260 1.63 15.33 -4.35
CA THR A 260 2.87 14.63 -3.97
C THR A 260 4.13 15.35 -4.46
N LEU A 261 4.20 15.69 -5.76
CA LEU A 261 5.40 16.21 -6.40
C LEU A 261 5.40 17.73 -6.61
N GLY A 262 4.32 18.43 -6.27
CA GLY A 262 4.22 19.86 -6.53
C GLY A 262 4.33 20.19 -8.02
N GLU A 263 5.20 21.14 -8.36
CA GLU A 263 5.43 21.57 -9.75
C GLU A 263 6.09 20.47 -10.61
N GLU A 264 6.89 19.58 -10.03
CA GLU A 264 7.53 18.47 -10.76
C GLU A 264 6.53 17.51 -11.38
N ALA A 265 5.30 17.46 -10.87
CA ALA A 265 4.22 16.64 -11.41
C ALA A 265 3.92 16.94 -12.90
N GLU A 266 4.20 18.15 -13.38
CA GLU A 266 4.00 18.53 -14.78
C GLU A 266 4.77 17.63 -15.75
N ASN A 267 5.93 17.11 -15.33
CA ASN A 267 6.76 16.20 -16.13
C ASN A 267 6.11 14.83 -16.33
N TYR A 268 5.07 14.50 -15.57
CA TYR A 268 4.42 13.18 -15.56
C TYR A 268 2.98 13.21 -16.08
N ILE A 269 2.51 14.36 -16.58
CA ILE A 269 1.17 14.48 -17.17
C ILE A 269 1.08 13.58 -18.40
N GLY A 270 0.11 12.67 -18.40
CA GLY A 270 -0.14 11.76 -19.51
C GLY A 270 0.92 10.68 -19.71
N CYS A 271 1.94 10.60 -18.83
CA CYS A 271 2.98 9.58 -18.94
C CYS A 271 2.40 8.17 -18.88
N ASP A 272 2.88 7.35 -19.81
CA ASP A 272 2.66 5.91 -19.89
C ASP A 272 4.00 5.20 -19.60
N PHE A 273 3.97 4.31 -18.63
CA PHE A 273 5.16 3.53 -18.26
C PHE A 273 5.21 2.16 -18.95
N SER A 274 4.35 1.87 -19.93
CA SER A 274 4.34 0.55 -20.62
C SER A 274 5.68 0.23 -21.28
N GLY A 275 6.37 1.23 -21.81
CA GLY A 275 7.71 1.09 -22.42
C GLY A 275 8.87 1.32 -21.47
N PHE A 276 8.61 1.57 -20.18
CA PHE A 276 9.70 1.78 -19.23
C PHE A 276 10.39 0.45 -18.91
N SER A 277 11.70 0.41 -19.04
CA SER A 277 12.56 -0.67 -18.57
C SER A 277 13.51 -0.15 -17.48
N LEU A 278 13.84 -1.01 -16.53
CA LEU A 278 14.83 -0.68 -15.51
C LEU A 278 16.19 -0.38 -16.18
N PRO A 279 16.87 0.72 -15.81
CA PRO A 279 18.21 1.00 -16.30
C PRO A 279 19.17 -0.14 -15.99
N GLU A 280 20.04 -0.50 -16.94
CA GLU A 280 20.98 -1.64 -16.80
C GLU A 280 22.00 -1.44 -15.66
N ASP A 281 22.30 -0.19 -15.31
CA ASP A 281 23.22 0.18 -14.23
C ASP A 281 22.57 0.15 -12.84
N THR A 282 21.30 -0.24 -12.73
CA THR A 282 20.64 -0.36 -11.42
C THR A 282 20.82 -1.76 -10.84
N PRO A 283 21.02 -1.89 -9.51
CA PRO A 283 21.04 -3.19 -8.85
C PRO A 283 19.74 -4.00 -9.02
N CYS A 284 18.66 -3.32 -9.43
CA CYS A 284 17.34 -3.95 -9.63
C CYS A 284 17.23 -4.68 -10.98
N ALA A 285 18.03 -4.30 -12.00
CA ALA A 285 17.91 -4.85 -13.34
C ALA A 285 18.19 -6.36 -13.40
N GLU A 286 19.11 -6.86 -12.58
CA GLU A 286 19.49 -8.27 -12.50
C GLU A 286 19.02 -8.94 -11.19
N CYS A 287 18.21 -8.23 -10.39
CA CYS A 287 17.81 -8.70 -9.09
C CYS A 287 16.73 -9.79 -9.19
N ARG A 288 17.00 -10.99 -8.73
CA ARG A 288 16.04 -12.11 -8.70
C ARG A 288 14.85 -11.87 -7.78
N PHE A 289 15.00 -10.97 -6.78
CA PHE A 289 13.90 -10.54 -5.92
C PHE A 289 12.91 -9.61 -6.62
N LEU A 290 13.20 -9.11 -7.83
CA LEU A 290 12.38 -8.09 -8.46
C LEU A 290 10.90 -8.49 -8.57
N SER A 291 10.63 -9.76 -8.89
CA SER A 291 9.27 -10.29 -9.04
C SER A 291 8.47 -10.36 -7.73
N ILE A 292 9.14 -10.39 -6.58
CA ILE A 292 8.52 -10.41 -5.23
C ILE A 292 8.75 -9.10 -4.47
N CYS A 293 9.50 -8.14 -5.04
CA CYS A 293 9.85 -6.89 -4.38
C CYS A 293 8.73 -5.85 -4.55
N PRO A 294 8.16 -5.31 -3.47
CA PRO A 294 7.11 -4.29 -3.54
C PRO A 294 7.68 -2.89 -3.86
N THR A 295 8.54 -2.80 -4.88
CA THR A 295 9.11 -1.51 -5.30
C THR A 295 8.04 -0.55 -5.82
N CYS A 296 8.18 0.74 -5.51
CA CYS A 296 7.25 1.78 -5.92
C CYS A 296 7.99 2.90 -6.65
N TYR A 297 7.64 3.15 -7.91
CA TYR A 297 8.31 4.15 -8.73
C TYR A 297 8.21 5.58 -8.18
N ALA A 298 7.04 5.96 -7.66
CA ALA A 298 6.88 7.28 -7.05
C ALA A 298 7.74 7.44 -5.79
N CYS A 299 7.81 6.39 -4.96
CA CYS A 299 8.67 6.40 -3.76
C CYS A 299 10.15 6.38 -4.11
N ASN A 300 10.53 5.65 -5.16
CA ASN A 300 11.90 5.65 -5.69
C ASN A 300 12.27 7.07 -6.14
N LEU A 301 11.41 7.70 -6.96
CA LEU A 301 11.61 9.08 -7.40
C LEU A 301 11.82 10.04 -6.22
N SER A 302 10.90 10.01 -5.24
CA SER A 302 10.98 10.88 -4.07
C SER A 302 12.24 10.66 -3.22
N ALA A 303 12.73 9.40 -3.15
CA ALA A 303 13.87 9.04 -2.30
C ALA A 303 15.23 9.19 -2.99
N THR A 304 15.30 9.00 -4.32
CA THR A 304 16.55 8.89 -5.07
C THR A 304 16.65 9.82 -6.28
N GLY A 305 15.55 10.45 -6.69
CA GLY A 305 15.46 11.21 -7.94
C GLY A 305 15.31 10.34 -9.20
N ASP A 306 15.17 9.01 -9.05
CA ASP A 306 15.10 8.05 -10.15
C ASP A 306 13.98 7.03 -9.91
N ILE A 307 13.05 6.91 -10.85
CA ILE A 307 11.91 5.97 -10.74
C ILE A 307 12.33 4.50 -10.72
N GLY A 308 13.45 4.17 -11.34
CA GLY A 308 13.99 2.80 -11.45
C GLY A 308 14.93 2.40 -10.30
N ARG A 309 15.29 3.32 -9.42
CA ARG A 309 16.30 3.09 -8.36
C ARG A 309 15.65 3.13 -6.97
N GLN A 310 15.57 1.98 -6.33
CA GLN A 310 15.07 1.90 -4.94
C GLN A 310 16.11 2.43 -3.95
N ALA A 311 15.64 3.09 -2.88
CA ALA A 311 16.50 3.48 -1.76
C ALA A 311 17.14 2.24 -1.12
N PRO A 312 18.47 2.25 -0.82
CA PRO A 312 19.17 1.09 -0.26
C PRO A 312 18.53 0.54 1.01
N GLU A 313 18.06 1.41 1.90
CA GLU A 313 17.41 1.03 3.16
C GLU A 313 16.13 0.22 2.90
N MET A 314 15.34 0.63 1.93
CA MET A 314 14.11 -0.07 1.55
C MET A 314 14.41 -1.42 0.87
N CYS A 315 15.51 -1.51 0.11
CA CYS A 315 15.97 -2.77 -0.44
C CYS A 315 16.30 -3.78 0.67
N VAL A 316 17.02 -3.35 1.72
CA VAL A 316 17.31 -4.18 2.90
C VAL A 316 16.02 -4.62 3.59
N PHE A 317 15.09 -3.69 3.84
CA PHE A 317 13.81 -3.97 4.50
C PHE A 317 12.99 -5.01 3.74
N ASN A 318 12.85 -4.85 2.43
CA ASN A 318 12.12 -5.79 1.59
C ASN A 318 12.73 -7.19 1.59
N ARG A 319 14.07 -7.30 1.61
CA ARG A 319 14.76 -8.59 1.69
C ARG A 319 14.59 -9.26 3.05
N LEU A 320 14.65 -8.49 4.15
CA LEU A 320 14.37 -8.99 5.50
C LEU A 320 12.93 -9.49 5.61
N CYS A 321 11.96 -8.78 5.02
CA CYS A 321 10.57 -9.24 4.96
C CYS A 321 10.43 -10.52 4.11
N ALA A 322 11.15 -10.63 2.99
CA ALA A 322 11.13 -11.86 2.18
C ALA A 322 11.70 -13.06 2.95
N LEU A 323 12.81 -12.89 3.70
CA LEU A 323 13.34 -13.93 4.58
C LEU A 323 12.38 -14.33 5.70
N ALA A 324 11.76 -13.34 6.35
CA ALA A 324 10.80 -13.61 7.40
C ALA A 324 9.55 -14.33 6.86
N SER A 325 9.08 -13.93 5.67
CA SER A 325 8.01 -14.60 4.95
C SER A 325 8.38 -16.03 4.57
N ALA A 326 9.60 -16.24 4.06
CA ALA A 326 10.12 -17.57 3.74
C ALA A 326 10.15 -18.46 4.99
N LYS A 327 10.66 -17.96 6.11
CA LYS A 327 10.73 -18.71 7.39
C LYS A 327 9.35 -19.15 7.87
N ILE A 328 8.38 -18.26 7.92
CA ILE A 328 7.04 -18.62 8.43
C ILE A 328 6.29 -19.56 7.47
N GLN A 329 6.44 -19.38 6.16
CA GLN A 329 5.83 -20.27 5.17
C GLN A 329 6.49 -21.64 5.19
N TYR A 330 7.81 -21.75 5.35
CA TYR A 330 8.52 -23.01 5.59
C TYR A 330 7.94 -23.74 6.80
N ASP A 331 7.82 -23.05 7.94
CA ASP A 331 7.30 -23.65 9.17
C ASP A 331 5.86 -24.16 9.00
N ARG A 332 5.03 -23.43 8.25
CA ARG A 332 3.65 -23.84 7.93
C ARG A 332 3.61 -25.09 7.05
N VAL A 333 4.49 -25.17 6.04
CA VAL A 333 4.59 -26.36 5.19
C VAL A 333 5.06 -27.57 6.01
N MET A 334 6.10 -27.39 6.84
CA MET A 334 6.69 -28.49 7.63
C MET A 334 5.81 -28.98 8.79
N ARG A 335 4.84 -28.18 9.22
CA ARG A 335 3.85 -28.59 10.25
C ARG A 335 2.68 -29.41 9.69
N LYS A 336 2.54 -29.52 8.37
CA LYS A 336 1.49 -30.34 7.77
C LYS A 336 1.75 -31.83 8.04
N GLU A 337 0.85 -32.48 8.75
CA GLU A 337 0.88 -33.92 9.01
C GLU A 337 0.45 -34.69 7.75
N THR A 338 1.30 -34.73 6.73
CA THR A 338 1.03 -35.45 5.49
C THR A 338 2.24 -36.27 5.08
N ASP A 339 2.02 -37.53 4.63
CA ASP A 339 3.07 -38.36 4.08
C ASP A 339 3.66 -37.84 2.75
N ARG A 340 2.98 -36.89 2.10
CA ARG A 340 3.42 -36.26 0.85
C ARG A 340 3.07 -34.80 0.82
N LEU A 341 4.08 -33.97 0.52
CA LEU A 341 3.89 -32.54 0.25
C LEU A 341 3.10 -32.34 -1.05
N SER A 342 2.16 -31.41 -1.05
CA SER A 342 1.47 -30.99 -2.28
C SER A 342 2.44 -30.40 -3.30
N VAL A 343 2.03 -30.31 -4.56
CA VAL A 343 2.84 -29.64 -5.61
C VAL A 343 3.11 -28.18 -5.25
N GLU A 344 2.12 -27.52 -4.65
CA GLU A 344 2.23 -26.14 -4.17
C GLU A 344 3.27 -26.03 -3.04
N ASP A 345 3.23 -26.93 -2.03
CA ASP A 345 4.21 -26.94 -0.95
C ASP A 345 5.64 -27.16 -1.49
N GLN A 346 5.82 -28.09 -2.44
CA GLN A 346 7.13 -28.33 -3.06
C GLN A 346 7.62 -27.11 -3.82
N LYS A 347 6.73 -26.39 -4.50
CA LYS A 347 7.03 -25.16 -5.21
C LYS A 347 7.46 -24.04 -4.24
N THR A 348 6.73 -23.88 -3.15
CA THR A 348 7.06 -22.93 -2.09
C THR A 348 8.43 -23.23 -1.47
N LEU A 349 8.74 -24.50 -1.15
CA LEU A 349 10.06 -24.89 -0.62
C LEU A 349 11.19 -24.59 -1.60
N LYS A 350 10.97 -24.81 -2.90
CA LYS A 350 11.95 -24.46 -3.94
C LYS A 350 12.14 -22.96 -4.06
N ALA A 351 11.07 -22.17 -3.94
CA ALA A 351 11.16 -20.71 -3.91
C ALA A 351 11.99 -20.22 -2.70
N ILE A 352 11.78 -20.82 -1.52
CA ILE A 352 12.53 -20.52 -0.31
C ILE A 352 14.02 -20.80 -0.51
N SER A 353 14.39 -21.94 -1.09
CA SER A 353 15.81 -22.25 -1.38
C SER A 353 16.46 -21.21 -2.30
N ILE A 354 15.74 -20.72 -3.32
CA ILE A 354 16.23 -19.67 -4.21
C ILE A 354 16.44 -18.35 -3.44
N ILE A 355 15.52 -18.02 -2.53
CA ILE A 355 15.62 -16.80 -1.71
C ILE A 355 16.86 -16.85 -0.81
N GLU A 356 17.10 -17.98 -0.15
CA GLU A 356 18.27 -18.18 0.70
C GLU A 356 19.57 -18.08 -0.10
N ASP A 357 19.68 -18.76 -1.22
CA ASP A 357 20.86 -18.73 -2.10
C ASP A 357 21.15 -17.32 -2.59
N GLU A 358 20.10 -16.57 -2.97
CA GLU A 358 20.23 -15.22 -3.50
C GLU A 358 20.68 -14.21 -2.44
N ILE A 359 20.19 -14.31 -1.21
CA ILE A 359 20.58 -13.42 -0.11
C ILE A 359 22.07 -13.56 0.23
N PHE A 360 22.60 -14.78 0.17
CA PHE A 360 24.02 -15.04 0.40
C PHE A 360 24.90 -14.85 -0.85
N SER A 361 24.30 -14.44 -1.97
CA SER A 361 25.02 -14.16 -3.21
C SER A 361 26.01 -13.00 -3.06
N PRO A 362 27.22 -13.08 -3.69
CA PRO A 362 28.20 -11.99 -3.70
C PRO A 362 27.67 -10.66 -4.26
N HIS A 363 26.66 -10.70 -5.16
CA HIS A 363 25.99 -9.50 -5.70
C HIS A 363 25.30 -8.66 -4.64
N HIS A 364 25.05 -9.22 -3.46
CA HIS A 364 24.39 -8.54 -2.34
C HIS A 364 25.35 -8.25 -1.18
N LYS A 365 26.65 -8.25 -1.45
CA LYS A 365 27.67 -7.96 -0.44
C LYS A 365 27.42 -6.65 0.32
N PHE A 366 26.87 -5.65 -0.35
CA PHE A 366 26.50 -4.38 0.28
C PHE A 366 25.51 -4.53 1.45
N LEU A 367 24.71 -5.60 1.49
CA LEU A 367 23.79 -5.87 2.61
C LEU A 367 24.56 -6.24 3.89
N TYR A 368 25.75 -6.82 3.76
CA TYR A 368 26.63 -7.18 4.89
C TYR A 368 27.52 -6.02 5.32
N GLU A 369 27.68 -5.02 4.45
CA GLU A 369 28.49 -3.83 4.70
C GLU A 369 27.69 -2.69 5.32
N LEU A 370 26.37 -2.82 5.37
CA LEU A 370 25.52 -1.89 6.14
C LEU A 370 25.85 -2.04 7.62
N PRO A 371 26.19 -0.96 8.32
CA PRO A 371 26.52 -1.04 9.74
C PRO A 371 25.32 -1.54 10.52
N LEU A 372 25.39 -2.81 10.92
CA LEU A 372 24.47 -3.44 11.87
C LEU A 372 24.88 -3.03 13.30
N LYS A 373 24.97 -1.73 13.57
CA LYS A 373 25.26 -1.21 14.90
C LYS A 373 24.04 -0.67 15.56
#